data_37e43722df0bd8c3f4a167497af728a6
#
_entry.id   37e43722df0bd8c3f4a167497af728a6
#
_cell.length_a   1.000
_cell.length_b   1.000
_cell.length_c   1.000
_cell.angle_alpha   90.00
_cell.angle_beta   90.00
_cell.angle_gamma   90.00
#
_symmetry.space_group_name_H-M   'P 1'
#
loop_
_entity.id
_entity.type
_entity.pdbx_description
1 polymer ?
#
loop_
_entity_poly.entity_id
_entity_poly.type
_entity_poly.pdbx_seq_one_letter_code
_entity_poly.pdbx_strand_id
1 'polypeptide(L)'
;MKAVVFDGAIPRYLTTRAIAAVSRSSLMGRGQCMELRDVPPPLLPTERWVRVGTRMGGICGSDVSLVTLSMSPSTSPFSSFPFVVGHENVGTVMEIGSHVTRVAVGDRVVANPLLSCRVRGIDPPCVHCAADAPSRCERFTDGALEPGMILGTTKGLGGSWGEQYVAHEDQLLALNPSLSDKLAVLIEPLACNVAPVLAHPLPDGSRVLVIGAGSMGLLTVAALKSFANVDVTVLARHKFQAGHAENLGADRIVMTRDGDYFAELARITGSRLLKPILGPRINVGGFDASFVCVGNDVAVSDGLRFTRSGGMVVMLGNVATLGKVDWTPMWLKELTVHGSLCYHGHGAGAHSDFAAAAKMVAGPMGPRLESLVTHVVPLENARDAVMIALGRSRERAVKVVLKTHLSS
;
A
#
# COMPACT_ATOMS: atom_id res chain seq x y z
N MET A 1 10.71 -18.89 -15.48
CA MET A 1 9.84 -18.78 -14.32
C MET A 1 8.48 -18.21 -14.70
N LYS A 2 7.41 -18.61 -14.03
CA LYS A 2 6.08 -18.01 -14.22
C LYS A 2 6.00 -16.65 -13.53
N ALA A 3 5.41 -15.67 -14.21
CA ALA A 3 5.22 -14.33 -13.66
C ALA A 3 4.05 -13.60 -14.33
N VAL A 4 3.38 -12.74 -13.57
CA VAL A 4 2.43 -11.77 -14.09
C VAL A 4 3.20 -10.54 -14.54
N VAL A 5 3.15 -10.25 -15.81
CA VAL A 5 3.88 -9.15 -16.44
C VAL A 5 2.93 -8.06 -16.86
N PHE A 6 3.27 -6.81 -16.54
CA PHE A 6 2.65 -5.63 -17.11
C PHE A 6 3.50 -5.08 -18.24
N ASP A 7 2.86 -4.92 -19.40
CA ASP A 7 3.47 -4.40 -20.62
C ASP A 7 2.65 -3.21 -21.12
N GLY A 8 3.23 -2.02 -20.97
CA GLY A 8 2.59 -0.74 -21.32
C GLY A 8 2.65 -0.39 -22.81
N ALA A 9 3.02 -1.31 -23.70
CA ALA A 9 3.05 -1.06 -25.14
C ALA A 9 1.69 -0.58 -25.68
N ILE A 10 1.68 0.45 -26.53
CA ILE A 10 0.47 1.10 -27.04
C ILE A 10 -0.55 0.11 -27.60
N PRO A 11 -0.18 -0.89 -28.44
CA PRO A 11 -1.16 -1.86 -28.95
C PRO A 11 -1.85 -2.65 -27.83
N ARG A 12 -1.10 -3.08 -26.80
CA ARG A 12 -1.64 -3.81 -25.64
C ARG A 12 -2.57 -2.91 -24.81
N TYR A 13 -2.18 -1.65 -24.64
CA TYR A 13 -3.00 -0.66 -23.92
C TYR A 13 -4.36 -0.45 -24.61
N LEU A 14 -4.37 -0.25 -25.94
CA LEU A 14 -5.59 -0.08 -26.70
C LEU A 14 -6.47 -1.34 -26.67
N THR A 15 -5.86 -2.52 -26.81
CA THR A 15 -6.57 -3.81 -26.70
C THR A 15 -7.19 -3.98 -25.31
N THR A 16 -6.44 -3.69 -24.25
CA THR A 16 -6.95 -3.80 -22.87
C THR A 16 -8.11 -2.82 -22.65
N ARG A 17 -8.03 -1.58 -23.13
CA ARG A 17 -9.12 -0.60 -23.03
C ARG A 17 -10.38 -1.03 -23.78
N ALA A 18 -10.23 -1.56 -24.98
CA ALA A 18 -11.37 -2.05 -25.78
C ALA A 18 -12.07 -3.23 -25.07
N ILE A 19 -11.30 -4.18 -24.55
CA ILE A 19 -11.85 -5.32 -23.80
C ILE A 19 -12.50 -4.86 -22.48
N ALA A 20 -11.88 -3.94 -21.75
CA ALA A 20 -12.40 -3.40 -20.50
C ALA A 20 -13.77 -2.71 -20.67
N ALA A 21 -14.01 -2.10 -21.82
CA ALA A 21 -15.29 -1.46 -22.15
C ALA A 21 -16.44 -2.47 -22.29
N VAL A 22 -16.13 -3.72 -22.67
CA VAL A 22 -17.10 -4.80 -22.87
C VAL A 22 -17.22 -5.69 -21.64
N SER A 23 -16.11 -6.03 -20.99
CA SER A 23 -16.08 -6.94 -19.85
C SER A 23 -14.95 -6.66 -18.89
N ARG A 24 -15.27 -6.23 -17.68
CA ARG A 24 -14.30 -6.08 -16.58
C ARG A 24 -13.69 -7.40 -16.11
N SER A 25 -14.32 -8.52 -16.37
CA SER A 25 -13.77 -9.84 -16.03
C SER A 25 -12.63 -10.28 -16.95
N SER A 26 -12.36 -9.54 -18.01
CA SER A 26 -11.36 -9.86 -19.03
C SER A 26 -10.18 -8.87 -19.04
N LEU A 27 -9.84 -8.27 -17.90
CA LEU A 27 -8.77 -7.27 -17.77
C LEU A 27 -7.36 -7.85 -17.77
N MET A 28 -7.23 -9.18 -17.72
CA MET A 28 -5.95 -9.87 -17.67
C MET A 28 -5.98 -11.07 -18.62
N GLY A 29 -5.04 -11.13 -19.58
CA GLY A 29 -4.99 -12.20 -20.56
C GLY A 29 -4.04 -11.94 -21.72
N ARG A 30 -3.95 -12.90 -22.63
CA ARG A 30 -3.05 -12.87 -23.77
C ARG A 30 -3.26 -11.62 -24.64
N GLY A 31 -2.17 -10.91 -24.94
CA GLY A 31 -2.20 -9.71 -25.75
C GLY A 31 -2.67 -8.44 -25.02
N GLN A 32 -3.01 -8.53 -23.74
CA GLN A 32 -3.37 -7.39 -22.88
C GLN A 32 -2.14 -6.83 -22.15
N CYS A 33 -2.33 -5.68 -21.49
CA CYS A 33 -1.26 -5.09 -20.68
C CYS A 33 -0.79 -6.02 -19.56
N MET A 34 -1.70 -6.77 -18.94
CA MET A 34 -1.39 -7.68 -17.85
C MET A 34 -1.62 -9.13 -18.27
N GLU A 35 -0.59 -9.96 -18.16
CA GLU A 35 -0.59 -11.33 -18.63
C GLU A 35 0.30 -12.22 -17.76
N LEU A 36 -0.19 -13.42 -17.38
CA LEU A 36 0.63 -14.47 -16.79
C LEU A 36 1.38 -15.17 -17.92
N ARG A 37 2.72 -15.20 -17.85
CA ARG A 37 3.57 -15.83 -18.88
C ARG A 37 4.88 -16.34 -18.29
N ASP A 38 5.58 -17.17 -19.06
CA ASP A 38 6.93 -17.56 -18.73
C ASP A 38 7.93 -16.48 -19.14
N VAL A 39 8.84 -16.14 -18.22
CA VAL A 39 9.92 -15.18 -18.42
C VAL A 39 11.23 -15.74 -17.86
N PRO A 40 12.40 -15.29 -18.33
CA PRO A 40 13.66 -15.64 -17.70
C PRO A 40 13.70 -15.13 -16.25
N PRO A 41 14.37 -15.84 -15.33
CA PRO A 41 14.65 -15.31 -13.99
C PRO A 41 15.45 -14.01 -14.07
N PRO A 42 15.23 -13.05 -13.15
CA PRO A 42 16.00 -11.81 -13.12
C PRO A 42 17.47 -12.09 -12.76
N LEU A 43 18.40 -11.38 -13.39
CA LEU A 43 19.82 -11.46 -13.07
C LEU A 43 20.15 -10.58 -11.88
N LEU A 44 21.20 -10.91 -11.11
CA LEU A 44 21.72 -10.05 -10.05
C LEU A 44 22.37 -8.80 -10.67
N PRO A 45 21.91 -7.58 -10.38
CA PRO A 45 22.49 -6.37 -10.95
C PRO A 45 23.95 -6.13 -10.53
N THR A 46 24.30 -6.44 -9.27
CA THR A 46 25.69 -6.34 -8.75
C THR A 46 25.94 -7.42 -7.69
N GLU A 47 27.17 -7.49 -7.18
CA GLU A 47 27.62 -8.46 -6.17
C GLU A 47 26.96 -8.27 -4.80
N ARG A 48 26.21 -7.17 -4.55
CA ARG A 48 25.45 -6.94 -3.32
C ARG A 48 23.96 -7.29 -3.44
N TRP A 49 23.57 -7.91 -4.54
CA TRP A 49 22.19 -8.29 -4.78
C TRP A 49 21.93 -9.76 -4.45
N VAL A 50 20.68 -10.04 -4.17
CA VAL A 50 20.18 -11.34 -3.72
C VAL A 50 19.01 -11.74 -4.61
N ARG A 51 18.97 -13.02 -5.05
CA ARG A 51 17.81 -13.60 -5.70
C ARG A 51 16.92 -14.23 -4.65
N VAL A 52 15.68 -13.85 -4.63
CA VAL A 52 14.67 -14.33 -3.69
C VAL A 52 13.61 -15.14 -4.45
N GLY A 53 13.35 -16.34 -4.01
CA GLY A 53 12.20 -17.13 -4.42
C GLY A 53 10.96 -16.66 -3.68
N THR A 54 9.95 -16.20 -4.42
CA THR A 54 8.70 -15.69 -3.83
C THR A 54 7.93 -16.82 -3.17
N ARG A 55 7.50 -16.63 -1.94
CA ARG A 55 6.55 -17.51 -1.23
C ARG A 55 5.12 -16.95 -1.36
N MET A 56 4.93 -15.68 -0.99
CA MET A 56 3.66 -14.97 -1.17
C MET A 56 3.89 -13.55 -1.70
N GLY A 57 2.98 -13.08 -2.56
CA GLY A 57 2.90 -11.71 -3.04
C GLY A 57 1.52 -11.11 -2.77
N GLY A 58 1.45 -9.97 -2.10
CA GLY A 58 0.18 -9.28 -1.83
C GLY A 58 -0.36 -8.55 -3.06
N ILE A 59 -1.68 -8.32 -3.08
CA ILE A 59 -2.35 -7.47 -4.07
C ILE A 59 -2.66 -6.13 -3.43
N CYS A 60 -1.97 -5.08 -3.89
CA CYS A 60 -2.19 -3.71 -3.48
C CYS A 60 -3.30 -3.03 -4.28
N GLY A 61 -3.83 -1.93 -3.78
CA GLY A 61 -4.74 -1.05 -4.53
C GLY A 61 -4.10 -0.45 -5.78
N SER A 62 -2.78 -0.19 -5.77
CA SER A 62 -2.02 0.28 -6.91
C SER A 62 -1.94 -0.76 -8.03
N ASP A 63 -1.78 -2.05 -7.70
CA ASP A 63 -1.81 -3.15 -8.68
C ASP A 63 -3.18 -3.24 -9.35
N VAL A 64 -4.26 -3.09 -8.57
CA VAL A 64 -5.63 -3.02 -9.10
C VAL A 64 -5.78 -1.83 -10.05
N SER A 65 -5.17 -0.68 -9.74
CA SER A 65 -5.19 0.50 -10.62
C SER A 65 -4.40 0.28 -11.92
N LEU A 66 -3.31 -0.50 -11.88
CA LEU A 66 -2.59 -0.93 -13.09
C LEU A 66 -3.48 -1.82 -13.97
N VAL A 67 -4.11 -2.85 -13.38
CA VAL A 67 -5.01 -3.77 -14.12
C VAL A 67 -6.16 -3.01 -14.79
N THR A 68 -6.74 -2.04 -14.09
CA THR A 68 -7.88 -1.25 -14.59
C THR A 68 -7.47 -0.07 -15.44
N LEU A 69 -6.18 0.14 -15.68
CA LEU A 69 -5.60 1.29 -16.38
C LEU A 69 -6.07 2.64 -15.80
N SER A 70 -6.26 2.69 -14.48
CA SER A 70 -6.69 3.88 -13.74
C SER A 70 -5.55 4.57 -12.96
N MET A 71 -4.31 4.09 -13.11
CA MET A 71 -3.13 4.79 -12.60
C MET A 71 -2.99 6.15 -13.28
N SER A 72 -2.54 7.14 -12.53
CA SER A 72 -2.21 8.45 -13.12
C SER A 72 -1.07 8.31 -14.15
N PRO A 73 -1.20 8.89 -15.35
CA PRO A 73 -0.11 8.94 -16.32
C PRO A 73 1.17 9.58 -15.78
N SER A 74 1.05 10.45 -14.77
CA SER A 74 2.20 11.10 -14.11
C SER A 74 3.13 10.12 -13.39
N THR A 75 2.71 8.88 -13.14
CA THR A 75 3.56 7.84 -12.55
C THR A 75 4.42 7.11 -13.58
N SER A 76 4.13 7.25 -14.87
CA SER A 76 4.80 6.50 -15.94
C SER A 76 6.32 6.72 -16.04
N PRO A 77 6.88 7.93 -15.80
CA PRO A 77 8.33 8.13 -15.79
C PRO A 77 9.06 7.37 -14.69
N PHE A 78 8.33 6.97 -13.64
CA PHE A 78 8.85 6.22 -12.49
C PHE A 78 8.61 4.70 -12.63
N SER A 79 8.52 4.21 -13.87
CA SER A 79 8.40 2.80 -14.20
C SER A 79 9.12 2.49 -15.51
N SER A 80 9.62 1.27 -15.68
CA SER A 80 10.25 0.81 -16.93
C SER A 80 9.62 -0.49 -17.40
N PHE A 81 9.07 -0.48 -18.62
CA PHE A 81 8.29 -1.56 -19.19
C PHE A 81 9.12 -2.50 -20.07
N PRO A 82 8.74 -3.81 -20.20
CA PRO A 82 7.79 -4.53 -19.35
C PRO A 82 8.39 -4.88 -18.00
N PHE A 83 7.55 -5.02 -16.96
CA PHE A 83 7.97 -5.43 -15.62
C PHE A 83 7.08 -6.54 -15.05
N VAL A 84 7.62 -7.34 -14.12
CA VAL A 84 6.85 -8.27 -13.31
C VAL A 84 6.19 -7.52 -12.17
N VAL A 85 4.88 -7.68 -11.99
CA VAL A 85 4.06 -6.95 -11.02
C VAL A 85 4.32 -7.43 -9.59
N GLY A 86 4.00 -6.58 -8.61
CA GLY A 86 3.93 -6.92 -7.19
C GLY A 86 5.12 -6.44 -6.37
N HIS A 87 4.81 -5.74 -5.28
CA HIS A 87 5.78 -5.14 -4.37
C HIS A 87 5.58 -5.56 -2.91
N GLU A 88 4.40 -6.03 -2.52
CA GLU A 88 4.16 -6.67 -1.23
C GLU A 88 4.68 -8.11 -1.33
N ASN A 89 5.64 -8.50 -0.50
CA ASN A 89 6.39 -9.74 -0.73
C ASN A 89 6.78 -10.46 0.55
N VAL A 90 6.96 -11.76 0.46
CA VAL A 90 7.74 -12.60 1.36
C VAL A 90 8.37 -13.72 0.53
N GLY A 91 9.62 -14.05 0.82
CA GLY A 91 10.34 -15.07 0.04
C GLY A 91 11.45 -15.74 0.81
N THR A 92 12.15 -16.63 0.10
CA THR A 92 13.33 -17.34 0.60
C THR A 92 14.53 -16.99 -0.27
N VAL A 93 15.65 -16.67 0.33
CA VAL A 93 16.93 -16.39 -0.37
C VAL A 93 17.39 -17.65 -1.10
N MET A 94 17.54 -17.54 -2.42
CA MET A 94 17.97 -18.65 -3.30
C MET A 94 19.41 -18.52 -3.75
N GLU A 95 19.89 -17.31 -3.94
CA GLU A 95 21.22 -16.97 -4.43
C GLU A 95 21.68 -15.64 -3.86
N ILE A 96 22.95 -15.53 -3.54
CA ILE A 96 23.55 -14.28 -3.03
C ILE A 96 24.75 -13.89 -3.90
N GLY A 97 24.91 -12.60 -4.14
CA GLY A 97 26.14 -12.05 -4.74
C GLY A 97 27.33 -12.16 -3.79
N SER A 98 28.55 -12.11 -4.34
CA SER A 98 29.79 -12.34 -3.61
C SER A 98 30.08 -11.36 -2.45
N HIS A 99 29.46 -10.18 -2.47
CA HIS A 99 29.64 -9.14 -1.46
C HIS A 99 28.45 -9.02 -0.49
N VAL A 100 27.50 -9.93 -0.54
CA VAL A 100 26.36 -9.98 0.39
C VAL A 100 26.82 -10.51 1.74
N THR A 101 26.47 -9.81 2.82
CA THR A 101 26.90 -10.14 4.20
C THR A 101 25.74 -10.22 5.20
N ARG A 102 24.55 -9.74 4.82
CA ARG A 102 23.40 -9.53 5.74
C ARG A 102 22.43 -10.70 5.79
N VAL A 103 22.42 -11.54 4.78
CA VAL A 103 21.53 -12.69 4.67
C VAL A 103 22.29 -13.87 4.05
N ALA A 104 21.79 -15.08 4.27
CA ALA A 104 22.32 -16.33 3.72
C ALA A 104 21.27 -17.04 2.86
N VAL A 105 21.72 -17.96 1.98
CA VAL A 105 20.82 -18.84 1.24
C VAL A 105 20.00 -19.69 2.22
N GLY A 106 18.68 -19.73 1.99
CA GLY A 106 17.71 -20.37 2.87
C GLY A 106 17.00 -19.43 3.85
N ASP A 107 17.52 -18.22 4.08
CA ASP A 107 16.87 -17.27 4.95
C ASP A 107 15.50 -16.86 4.38
N ARG A 108 14.50 -16.77 5.25
CA ARG A 108 13.21 -16.16 4.91
C ARG A 108 13.31 -14.65 5.10
N VAL A 109 12.85 -13.92 4.08
CA VAL A 109 13.01 -12.47 4.02
C VAL A 109 11.75 -11.78 3.51
N VAL A 110 11.59 -10.51 3.90
CA VAL A 110 10.73 -9.53 3.23
C VAL A 110 11.63 -8.44 2.67
N ALA A 111 11.41 -8.04 1.44
CA ALA A 111 12.13 -6.93 0.82
C ALA A 111 11.34 -5.63 0.93
N ASN A 112 11.99 -4.57 1.39
CA ASN A 112 11.55 -3.21 1.19
C ASN A 112 11.67 -2.90 -0.32
N PRO A 113 10.56 -2.70 -1.06
CA PRO A 113 10.61 -2.59 -2.51
C PRO A 113 11.19 -1.28 -3.02
N LEU A 114 11.46 -0.28 -2.17
CA LEU A 114 11.87 1.06 -2.59
C LEU A 114 13.28 1.07 -3.21
N LEU A 115 13.42 1.68 -4.40
CA LEU A 115 14.66 1.74 -5.18
C LEU A 115 15.31 3.13 -5.08
N SER A 116 15.72 3.50 -3.88
CA SER A 116 16.35 4.79 -3.58
C SER A 116 17.82 4.87 -4.03
N CYS A 117 18.48 6.02 -3.85
CA CYS A 117 19.88 6.25 -4.26
C CYS A 117 20.83 5.10 -3.87
N ARG A 118 20.75 4.63 -2.62
CA ARG A 118 21.62 3.57 -2.10
C ARG A 118 21.49 2.27 -2.89
N VAL A 119 20.27 1.85 -3.15
CA VAL A 119 19.97 0.63 -3.91
C VAL A 119 20.39 0.77 -5.38
N ARG A 120 20.37 1.99 -5.91
CA ARG A 120 20.76 2.33 -7.29
C ARG A 120 22.24 2.57 -7.46
N GLY A 121 23.04 2.44 -6.39
CA GLY A 121 24.49 2.70 -6.44
C GLY A 121 24.84 4.17 -6.71
N ILE A 122 24.00 5.11 -6.28
CA ILE A 122 24.20 6.53 -6.48
C ILE A 122 24.91 7.15 -5.28
N ASP A 123 26.13 7.65 -5.51
CA ASP A 123 26.97 8.34 -4.54
C ASP A 123 27.52 9.64 -5.18
N PRO A 124 27.37 10.81 -4.54
CA PRO A 124 26.63 11.05 -3.31
C PRO A 124 25.11 10.89 -3.48
N PRO A 125 24.38 10.49 -2.42
CA PRO A 125 22.93 10.38 -2.47
C PRO A 125 22.28 11.76 -2.59
N CYS A 126 20.99 11.79 -3.05
CA CYS A 126 20.22 13.04 -3.06
C CYS A 126 19.94 13.52 -1.62
N VAL A 127 19.56 14.80 -1.48
CA VAL A 127 19.32 15.46 -0.18
C VAL A 127 18.34 14.66 0.71
N HIS A 128 17.30 14.08 0.13
CA HIS A 128 16.31 13.30 0.88
C HIS A 128 16.86 11.95 1.35
N CYS A 129 17.59 11.24 0.49
CA CYS A 129 18.24 9.99 0.88
C CYS A 129 19.35 10.21 1.93
N ALA A 130 20.09 11.31 1.85
CA ALA A 130 21.07 11.70 2.86
C ALA A 130 20.40 12.01 4.22
N ALA A 131 19.18 12.53 4.20
CA ALA A 131 18.36 12.81 5.40
C ALA A 131 17.48 11.64 5.87
N ASP A 132 17.76 10.41 5.44
CA ASP A 132 17.02 9.18 5.79
C ASP A 132 15.52 9.21 5.42
N ALA A 133 15.17 9.94 4.37
CA ALA A 133 13.83 10.01 3.79
C ALA A 133 13.77 9.45 2.37
N PRO A 134 14.09 8.15 2.15
CA PRO A 134 14.23 7.57 0.82
C PRO A 134 12.92 7.53 0.01
N SER A 135 11.75 7.58 0.64
CA SER A 135 10.46 7.72 -0.04
C SER A 135 10.32 9.02 -0.85
N ARG A 136 11.14 10.03 -0.53
CA ARG A 136 11.22 11.33 -1.21
C ARG A 136 12.41 11.40 -2.19
N CYS A 137 13.01 10.27 -2.54
CA CYS A 137 14.17 10.24 -3.45
C CYS A 137 13.83 10.93 -4.78
N GLU A 138 14.73 11.81 -5.24
CA GLU A 138 14.56 12.55 -6.50
C GLU A 138 15.25 11.85 -7.68
N ARG A 139 15.92 10.71 -7.44
CA ARG A 139 16.77 10.03 -8.43
C ARG A 139 16.29 8.60 -8.75
N PHE A 140 14.99 8.38 -8.77
CA PHE A 140 14.40 7.09 -9.13
C PHE A 140 14.60 6.66 -10.59
N THR A 141 15.07 7.57 -11.43
CA THR A 141 15.35 7.34 -12.86
C THR A 141 16.81 7.22 -13.18
N ASP A 142 17.70 7.45 -12.20
CA ASP A 142 19.15 7.52 -12.37
C ASP A 142 19.85 6.25 -11.86
N GLY A 143 21.17 6.16 -12.07
CA GLY A 143 22.02 5.09 -11.53
C GLY A 143 22.00 3.81 -12.34
N ALA A 144 22.39 2.70 -11.72
CA ALA A 144 22.64 1.43 -12.41
C ALA A 144 21.38 0.64 -12.81
N LEU A 145 20.22 1.01 -12.26
CA LEU A 145 18.95 0.33 -12.56
C LEU A 145 18.15 1.07 -13.62
N GLU A 146 17.29 0.34 -14.32
CA GLU A 146 16.28 0.95 -15.18
C GLU A 146 15.39 1.94 -14.37
N PRO A 147 14.80 2.98 -15.02
CA PRO A 147 13.89 3.90 -14.36
C PRO A 147 12.81 3.16 -13.58
N GLY A 148 12.60 3.54 -12.32
CA GLY A 148 11.58 2.89 -11.49
C GLY A 148 11.70 3.24 -10.02
N MET A 149 10.56 3.39 -9.35
CA MET A 149 10.51 3.78 -7.95
C MET A 149 10.59 2.58 -7.02
N ILE A 150 9.98 1.45 -7.42
CA ILE A 150 9.84 0.26 -6.57
C ILE A 150 10.04 -1.03 -7.36
N LEU A 151 10.41 -2.10 -6.66
CA LEU A 151 10.26 -3.46 -7.12
C LEU A 151 8.80 -3.69 -7.57
N GLY A 152 8.60 -4.43 -8.66
CA GLY A 152 7.24 -4.66 -9.19
C GLY A 152 6.73 -3.58 -10.14
N THR A 153 7.54 -2.54 -10.42
CA THR A 153 7.31 -1.55 -11.49
C THR A 153 8.57 -1.24 -12.29
N THR A 154 9.67 -1.94 -12.00
CA THR A 154 10.98 -1.73 -12.62
C THR A 154 11.41 -2.96 -13.41
N LYS A 155 11.77 -2.75 -14.68
CA LYS A 155 12.24 -3.79 -15.59
C LYS A 155 13.50 -4.47 -15.06
N GLY A 156 13.57 -5.79 -15.22
CA GLY A 156 14.76 -6.58 -14.92
C GLY A 156 14.88 -7.04 -13.46
N LEU A 157 14.10 -6.53 -12.53
CA LEU A 157 14.22 -6.88 -11.10
C LEU A 157 13.25 -8.01 -10.66
N GLY A 158 12.26 -8.33 -11.46
CA GLY A 158 11.17 -9.20 -11.03
C GLY A 158 10.13 -8.46 -10.19
N GLY A 159 9.28 -9.21 -9.50
CA GLY A 159 8.23 -8.70 -8.62
C GLY A 159 7.54 -9.86 -7.91
N SER A 160 6.80 -9.59 -6.86
CA SER A 160 6.20 -10.63 -6.01
C SER A 160 5.05 -11.41 -6.66
N TRP A 161 4.57 -10.98 -7.84
CA TRP A 161 3.66 -11.77 -8.67
C TRP A 161 4.42 -12.62 -9.71
N GLY A 162 5.64 -12.98 -9.40
CA GLY A 162 6.49 -13.91 -10.10
C GLY A 162 7.14 -14.88 -9.13
N GLU A 163 7.63 -16.00 -9.63
CA GLU A 163 8.29 -17.02 -8.81
C GLU A 163 9.59 -16.51 -8.17
N GLN A 164 10.24 -15.51 -8.78
CA GLN A 164 11.50 -14.94 -8.28
C GLN A 164 11.59 -13.45 -8.56
N TYR A 165 12.28 -12.74 -7.65
CA TYR A 165 12.71 -11.36 -7.82
C TYR A 165 14.13 -11.18 -7.28
N VAL A 166 14.75 -10.04 -7.56
CA VAL A 166 16.05 -9.67 -6.98
C VAL A 166 15.91 -8.41 -6.13
N ALA A 167 16.64 -8.35 -5.03
CA ALA A 167 16.69 -7.21 -4.13
C ALA A 167 18.13 -6.96 -3.65
N HIS A 168 18.47 -5.72 -3.37
CA HIS A 168 19.74 -5.37 -2.74
C HIS A 168 19.73 -5.83 -1.28
N GLU A 169 20.87 -6.26 -0.73
CA GLU A 169 20.93 -6.76 0.66
C GLU A 169 20.38 -5.77 1.71
N ASP A 170 20.49 -4.46 1.46
CA ASP A 170 19.97 -3.42 2.34
C ASP A 170 18.43 -3.32 2.34
N GLN A 171 17.77 -3.87 1.32
CA GLN A 171 16.31 -3.93 1.26
C GLN A 171 15.73 -5.11 2.06
N LEU A 172 16.56 -6.08 2.43
CA LEU A 172 16.11 -7.33 2.99
C LEU A 172 16.02 -7.28 4.52
N LEU A 173 14.88 -7.67 5.03
CA LEU A 173 14.63 -7.95 6.43
C LEU A 173 14.52 -9.46 6.62
N ALA A 174 15.47 -10.06 7.35
CA ALA A 174 15.40 -11.45 7.75
C ALA A 174 14.26 -11.66 8.76
N LEU A 175 13.47 -12.71 8.56
CA LEU A 175 12.29 -13.01 9.35
C LEU A 175 12.57 -14.06 10.42
N ASN A 176 11.88 -13.93 11.55
CA ASN A 176 11.85 -15.01 12.53
C ASN A 176 11.20 -16.26 11.86
N PRO A 177 11.82 -17.45 11.99
CA PRO A 177 11.28 -18.69 11.42
C PRO A 177 9.84 -19.02 11.85
N SER A 178 9.41 -18.58 13.04
CA SER A 178 8.05 -18.82 13.55
C SER A 178 6.98 -17.91 12.94
N LEU A 179 7.36 -16.83 12.24
CA LEU A 179 6.39 -15.91 11.65
C LEU A 179 5.76 -16.54 10.41
N SER A 180 4.42 -16.56 10.33
CA SER A 180 3.72 -17.08 9.15
C SER A 180 3.95 -16.22 7.90
N ASP A 181 3.87 -16.81 6.71
CA ASP A 181 3.97 -16.05 5.46
C ASP A 181 2.80 -15.06 5.29
N LYS A 182 1.62 -15.36 5.86
CA LYS A 182 0.47 -14.44 5.88
C LYS A 182 0.74 -13.17 6.69
N LEU A 183 1.45 -13.30 7.81
CA LEU A 183 1.88 -12.13 8.60
C LEU A 183 3.02 -11.40 7.91
N ALA A 184 3.99 -12.13 7.38
CA ALA A 184 5.16 -11.55 6.74
C ALA A 184 4.81 -10.69 5.52
N VAL A 185 3.86 -11.11 4.68
CA VAL A 185 3.42 -10.36 3.50
C VAL A 185 2.70 -9.04 3.84
N LEU A 186 2.24 -8.89 5.08
CA LEU A 186 1.62 -7.65 5.57
C LEU A 186 2.63 -6.61 6.04
N ILE A 187 3.91 -6.95 6.20
CA ILE A 187 4.93 -6.02 6.73
C ILE A 187 5.06 -4.79 5.84
N GLU A 188 5.13 -4.98 4.51
CA GLU A 188 5.25 -3.87 3.56
C GLU A 188 4.05 -2.90 3.63
N PRO A 189 2.79 -3.35 3.41
CA PRO A 189 1.66 -2.43 3.47
C PRO A 189 1.41 -1.88 4.87
N LEU A 190 1.81 -2.57 5.95
CA LEU A 190 1.74 -2.05 7.30
C LEU A 190 2.76 -0.93 7.52
N ALA A 191 3.98 -1.04 6.98
CA ALA A 191 4.99 0.01 7.06
C ALA A 191 4.49 1.32 6.43
N CYS A 192 3.75 1.25 5.31
CA CYS A 192 3.11 2.42 4.71
C CYS A 192 2.10 3.12 5.64
N ASN A 193 1.52 2.40 6.59
CA ASN A 193 0.56 2.95 7.55
C ASN A 193 1.22 3.38 8.86
N VAL A 194 2.30 2.72 9.26
CA VAL A 194 3.13 3.09 10.42
C VAL A 194 3.85 4.41 10.19
N ALA A 195 4.39 4.62 8.99
CA ALA A 195 5.15 5.80 8.62
C ALA A 195 4.43 7.13 8.96
N PRO A 196 3.21 7.40 8.48
CA PRO A 196 2.54 8.67 8.78
C PRO A 196 2.11 8.78 10.25
N VAL A 197 1.86 7.67 10.94
CA VAL A 197 1.51 7.70 12.37
C VAL A 197 2.73 8.12 13.20
N LEU A 198 3.93 7.61 12.89
CA LEU A 198 5.16 7.97 13.57
C LEU A 198 5.69 9.36 13.16
N ALA A 199 5.51 9.75 11.89
CA ALA A 199 5.95 11.05 11.38
C ALA A 199 5.09 12.22 11.90
N HIS A 200 3.85 11.96 12.27
CA HIS A 200 2.89 12.96 12.72
C HIS A 200 2.26 12.57 14.05
N PRO A 201 3.02 12.61 15.16
CA PRO A 201 2.53 12.23 16.47
C PRO A 201 1.35 13.12 16.88
N LEU A 202 0.30 12.49 17.35
CA LEU A 202 -0.93 13.16 17.82
C LEU A 202 -0.91 13.23 19.35
N PRO A 203 -1.40 14.30 19.95
CA PRO A 203 -1.58 14.39 21.40
C PRO A 203 -2.48 13.25 21.93
N ASP A 204 -2.22 12.79 23.13
CA ASP A 204 -3.03 11.79 23.81
C ASP A 204 -4.51 12.21 23.87
N GLY A 205 -5.40 11.28 23.62
CA GLY A 205 -6.82 11.50 23.59
C GLY A 205 -7.35 12.21 22.32
N SER A 206 -6.48 12.47 21.32
CA SER A 206 -6.92 13.01 20.02
C SER A 206 -7.98 12.12 19.39
N ARG A 207 -8.99 12.73 18.80
CA ARG A 207 -10.02 12.02 18.02
C ARG A 207 -9.59 11.91 16.56
N VAL A 208 -9.48 10.69 16.08
CA VAL A 208 -8.97 10.37 14.73
C VAL A 208 -10.07 9.73 13.90
N LEU A 209 -10.25 10.20 12.67
CA LEU A 209 -11.14 9.58 11.69
C LEU A 209 -10.32 8.81 10.66
N VAL A 210 -10.59 7.52 10.54
CA VAL A 210 -10.05 6.68 9.46
C VAL A 210 -11.14 6.48 8.41
N ILE A 211 -10.92 7.00 7.20
CA ILE A 211 -11.90 6.97 6.11
C ILE A 211 -11.60 5.81 5.17
N GLY A 212 -12.49 4.82 5.20
CA GLY A 212 -12.37 3.57 4.45
C GLY A 212 -11.77 2.44 5.28
N ALA A 213 -12.47 1.31 5.34
CA ALA A 213 -12.10 0.11 6.08
C ALA A 213 -11.63 -1.03 5.15
N GLY A 214 -10.93 -0.69 4.08
CA GLY A 214 -10.15 -1.63 3.26
C GLY A 214 -8.80 -1.97 3.91
N SER A 215 -7.93 -2.69 3.22
CA SER A 215 -6.61 -3.10 3.76
C SER A 215 -5.85 -1.92 4.37
N MET A 216 -5.72 -0.78 3.66
CA MET A 216 -4.99 0.38 4.16
C MET A 216 -5.65 0.96 5.43
N GLY A 217 -6.98 1.17 5.44
CA GLY A 217 -7.65 1.72 6.62
C GLY A 217 -7.57 0.81 7.84
N LEU A 218 -7.70 -0.49 7.64
CA LEU A 218 -7.55 -1.47 8.73
C LEU A 218 -6.12 -1.50 9.28
N LEU A 219 -5.11 -1.43 8.43
CA LEU A 219 -3.71 -1.32 8.83
C LEU A 219 -3.41 0.03 9.51
N THR A 220 -4.08 1.13 9.09
CA THR A 220 -4.02 2.43 9.79
C THR A 220 -4.58 2.33 11.21
N VAL A 221 -5.75 1.66 11.39
CA VAL A 221 -6.32 1.41 12.73
C VAL A 221 -5.31 0.67 13.59
N ALA A 222 -4.73 -0.42 13.07
CA ALA A 222 -3.75 -1.20 13.80
C ALA A 222 -2.51 -0.38 14.18
N ALA A 223 -1.99 0.46 13.27
CA ALA A 223 -0.85 1.34 13.53
C ALA A 223 -1.20 2.39 14.62
N LEU A 224 -2.33 3.09 14.49
CA LEU A 224 -2.80 4.07 15.49
C LEU A 224 -2.94 3.45 16.88
N LYS A 225 -3.57 2.28 16.98
CA LYS A 225 -3.76 1.59 18.27
C LYS A 225 -2.48 0.99 18.84
N SER A 226 -1.43 0.86 18.04
CA SER A 226 -0.12 0.36 18.49
C SER A 226 0.86 1.45 18.90
N PHE A 227 0.78 2.62 18.27
CA PHE A 227 1.78 3.69 18.42
C PHE A 227 1.24 5.01 18.97
N ALA A 228 -0.09 5.16 19.13
CA ALA A 228 -0.70 6.38 19.64
C ALA A 228 -1.83 6.07 20.63
N ASN A 229 -1.97 6.94 21.64
CA ASN A 229 -3.08 6.87 22.59
C ASN A 229 -4.23 7.78 22.11
N VAL A 230 -4.99 7.33 21.11
CA VAL A 230 -6.02 8.11 20.41
C VAL A 230 -7.35 7.36 20.33
N ASP A 231 -8.44 8.13 20.19
CA ASP A 231 -9.80 7.65 19.97
C ASP A 231 -10.04 7.51 18.46
N VAL A 232 -10.13 6.28 17.95
CA VAL A 232 -10.22 5.97 16.54
C VAL A 232 -11.66 5.69 16.13
N THR A 233 -12.22 6.57 15.29
CA THR A 233 -13.48 6.34 14.58
C THR A 233 -13.22 5.91 13.15
N VAL A 234 -13.84 4.81 12.71
CA VAL A 234 -13.70 4.29 11.33
C VAL A 234 -14.97 4.55 10.54
N LEU A 235 -14.83 5.21 9.38
CA LEU A 235 -15.91 5.36 8.42
C LEU A 235 -15.89 4.19 7.44
N ALA A 236 -16.80 3.23 7.63
CA ALA A 236 -16.85 1.99 6.88
C ALA A 236 -18.07 1.91 5.93
N ARG A 237 -17.93 1.15 4.84
CA ARG A 237 -19.01 0.93 3.87
C ARG A 237 -19.68 -0.44 4.00
N HIS A 238 -18.96 -1.44 4.50
CA HIS A 238 -19.41 -2.84 4.54
C HIS A 238 -19.25 -3.42 5.95
N LYS A 239 -20.26 -4.15 6.43
CA LYS A 239 -20.29 -4.73 7.79
C LYS A 239 -19.12 -5.67 8.09
N PHE A 240 -18.66 -6.47 7.09
CA PHE A 240 -17.52 -7.36 7.28
C PHE A 240 -16.21 -6.57 7.54
N GLN A 241 -16.05 -5.41 6.90
CA GLN A 241 -14.91 -4.52 7.15
C GLN A 241 -14.99 -3.86 8.53
N ALA A 242 -16.20 -3.48 8.95
CA ALA A 242 -16.46 -2.96 10.29
C ALA A 242 -16.02 -3.95 11.38
N GLY A 243 -16.38 -5.23 11.26
CA GLY A 243 -15.97 -6.27 12.20
C GLY A 243 -14.44 -6.45 12.28
N HIS A 244 -13.71 -6.32 11.16
CA HIS A 244 -12.24 -6.29 11.21
C HIS A 244 -11.70 -5.06 11.93
N ALA A 245 -12.29 -3.87 11.72
CA ALA A 245 -11.87 -2.66 12.40
C ALA A 245 -12.09 -2.72 13.92
N GLU A 246 -13.22 -3.27 14.36
CA GLU A 246 -13.50 -3.56 15.78
C GLU A 246 -12.47 -4.52 16.37
N ASN A 247 -12.18 -5.62 15.67
CA ASN A 247 -11.16 -6.59 16.09
C ASN A 247 -9.77 -5.96 16.23
N LEU A 248 -9.42 -4.96 15.42
CA LEU A 248 -8.15 -4.22 15.49
C LEU A 248 -8.15 -3.12 16.56
N GLY A 249 -9.28 -2.89 17.23
CA GLY A 249 -9.39 -1.96 18.36
C GLY A 249 -9.91 -0.57 17.99
N ALA A 250 -10.61 -0.40 16.88
CA ALA A 250 -11.33 0.84 16.61
C ALA A 250 -12.35 1.12 17.72
N ASP A 251 -12.38 2.36 18.23
CA ASP A 251 -13.27 2.74 19.34
C ASP A 251 -14.70 2.95 18.86
N ARG A 252 -14.89 3.37 17.61
CA ARG A 252 -16.22 3.58 17.00
C ARG A 252 -16.21 3.22 15.52
N ILE A 253 -17.34 2.71 15.05
CA ILE A 253 -17.59 2.48 13.62
C ILE A 253 -18.79 3.29 13.19
N VAL A 254 -18.65 4.01 12.09
CA VAL A 254 -19.74 4.72 11.43
C VAL A 254 -19.93 4.14 10.04
N MET A 255 -21.15 3.69 9.75
CA MET A 255 -21.46 3.09 8.46
C MET A 255 -21.98 4.14 7.48
N THR A 256 -21.35 4.26 6.30
CA THR A 256 -21.77 5.24 5.27
C THR A 256 -23.13 4.92 4.64
N ARG A 257 -23.67 3.72 4.87
CA ARG A 257 -24.93 3.24 4.28
C ARG A 257 -26.08 3.14 5.29
N ASP A 258 -25.77 3.27 6.57
CA ASP A 258 -26.74 3.12 7.64
C ASP A 258 -27.10 4.50 8.19
N GLY A 259 -28.13 5.14 7.65
CA GLY A 259 -28.61 6.43 8.11
C GLY A 259 -27.76 7.65 7.69
N ASP A 260 -27.82 8.69 8.51
CA ASP A 260 -27.12 9.96 8.30
C ASP A 260 -25.75 9.95 8.97
N TYR A 261 -24.74 9.44 8.29
CA TYR A 261 -23.39 9.39 8.83
C TYR A 261 -22.78 10.76 9.11
N PHE A 262 -23.25 11.85 8.45
CA PHE A 262 -22.83 13.21 8.77
C PHE A 262 -23.26 13.60 10.19
N ALA A 263 -24.53 13.36 10.53
CA ALA A 263 -25.05 13.62 11.86
C ALA A 263 -24.34 12.77 12.92
N GLU A 264 -24.03 11.51 12.60
CA GLU A 264 -23.33 10.61 13.53
C GLU A 264 -21.90 11.08 13.80
N LEU A 265 -21.11 11.43 12.76
CA LEU A 265 -19.75 11.97 12.93
C LEU A 265 -19.75 13.30 13.70
N ALA A 266 -20.74 14.15 13.45
CA ALA A 266 -20.90 15.40 14.19
C ALA A 266 -21.22 15.14 15.67
N ARG A 267 -22.11 14.18 15.97
CA ARG A 267 -22.44 13.79 17.35
C ARG A 267 -21.23 13.25 18.10
N ILE A 268 -20.42 12.39 17.45
CA ILE A 268 -19.18 11.82 18.03
C ILE A 268 -18.21 12.92 18.44
N THR A 269 -18.07 13.95 17.62
CA THR A 269 -17.10 15.04 17.85
C THR A 269 -17.67 16.22 18.62
N GLY A 270 -18.99 16.25 18.88
CA GLY A 270 -19.67 17.41 19.43
C GLY A 270 -19.68 18.62 18.50
N SER A 271 -19.51 18.40 17.19
CA SER A 271 -19.45 19.44 16.17
C SER A 271 -20.84 19.81 15.65
N ARG A 272 -20.94 20.96 14.98
CA ARG A 272 -22.19 21.48 14.41
C ARG A 272 -22.20 21.29 12.89
N LEU A 273 -23.32 20.80 12.37
CA LEU A 273 -23.56 20.73 10.93
C LEU A 273 -24.34 21.95 10.47
N LEU A 274 -23.77 22.70 9.56
CA LEU A 274 -24.41 23.83 8.92
C LEU A 274 -24.84 23.46 7.50
N LYS A 275 -26.06 23.89 7.11
CA LYS A 275 -26.60 23.69 5.78
C LYS A 275 -26.22 24.89 4.90
N PRO A 276 -25.41 24.72 3.85
CA PRO A 276 -25.14 25.77 2.88
C PRO A 276 -26.36 26.01 1.98
N ILE A 277 -26.36 27.10 1.22
CA ILE A 277 -27.41 27.38 0.22
C ILE A 277 -27.47 26.24 -0.81
N LEU A 278 -26.32 25.77 -1.28
CA LEU A 278 -26.17 24.64 -2.19
C LEU A 278 -25.06 23.71 -1.73
N GLY A 279 -25.20 22.42 -1.99
CA GLY A 279 -24.18 21.42 -1.68
C GLY A 279 -24.37 20.70 -0.36
N PRO A 280 -23.39 19.86 0.03
CA PRO A 280 -23.44 19.08 1.26
C PRO A 280 -23.20 19.94 2.49
N ARG A 281 -23.70 19.49 3.65
CA ARG A 281 -23.52 20.16 4.95
C ARG A 281 -22.04 20.35 5.28
N ILE A 282 -21.74 21.46 5.95
CA ILE A 282 -20.41 21.82 6.46
C ILE A 282 -20.33 21.49 7.93
N ASN A 283 -19.24 20.87 8.34
CA ASN A 283 -18.98 20.54 9.75
C ASN A 283 -18.10 21.61 10.41
N VAL A 284 -18.59 22.23 11.48
CA VAL A 284 -17.85 23.20 12.31
C VAL A 284 -17.41 22.51 13.58
N GLY A 285 -16.12 22.35 13.78
CA GLY A 285 -15.47 21.39 14.67
C GLY A 285 -15.05 20.14 13.91
N GLY A 286 -14.92 19.01 14.59
CA GLY A 286 -14.59 17.72 13.96
C GLY A 286 -13.45 16.98 14.62
N PHE A 287 -12.83 16.08 13.87
CA PHE A 287 -11.71 15.26 14.31
C PHE A 287 -10.39 16.04 14.29
N ASP A 288 -9.47 15.70 15.19
CA ASP A 288 -8.13 16.29 15.25
C ASP A 288 -7.31 15.93 14.03
N ALA A 289 -7.44 14.68 13.56
CA ALA A 289 -6.84 14.20 12.34
C ALA A 289 -7.76 13.26 11.57
N SER A 290 -7.65 13.26 10.24
CA SER A 290 -8.32 12.31 9.34
C SER A 290 -7.31 11.58 8.46
N PHE A 291 -7.36 10.25 8.44
CA PHE A 291 -6.56 9.40 7.56
C PHE A 291 -7.44 8.93 6.39
N VAL A 292 -7.17 9.43 5.20
CA VAL A 292 -7.93 9.11 3.97
C VAL A 292 -7.29 7.91 3.29
N CYS A 293 -7.89 6.74 3.50
CA CYS A 293 -7.36 5.45 3.02
C CYS A 293 -8.02 4.97 1.71
N VAL A 294 -8.83 5.83 1.08
CA VAL A 294 -9.52 5.56 -0.19
C VAL A 294 -9.33 6.73 -1.14
N GLY A 295 -8.78 6.47 -2.34
CA GLY A 295 -8.45 7.50 -3.32
C GLY A 295 -9.63 7.90 -4.21
N ASN A 296 -10.74 8.40 -3.67
CA ASN A 296 -11.86 8.91 -4.44
C ASN A 296 -12.38 10.26 -3.92
N ASP A 297 -13.17 10.96 -4.76
CA ASP A 297 -13.69 12.30 -4.48
C ASP A 297 -14.44 12.39 -3.14
N VAL A 298 -15.25 11.40 -2.82
CA VAL A 298 -16.08 11.39 -1.59
C VAL A 298 -15.19 11.28 -0.35
N ALA A 299 -14.25 10.33 -0.35
CA ALA A 299 -13.38 10.10 0.81
C ALA A 299 -12.47 11.30 1.09
N VAL A 300 -11.92 11.93 0.04
CA VAL A 300 -11.12 13.15 0.17
C VAL A 300 -11.97 14.32 0.69
N SER A 301 -13.15 14.52 0.11
CA SER A 301 -14.09 15.56 0.56
C SER A 301 -14.51 15.35 2.01
N ASP A 302 -14.74 14.11 2.45
CA ASP A 302 -15.08 13.80 3.84
C ASP A 302 -13.90 14.07 4.79
N GLY A 303 -12.66 13.72 4.37
CA GLY A 303 -11.46 14.06 5.15
C GLY A 303 -11.34 15.57 5.40
N LEU A 304 -11.49 16.39 4.36
CA LEU A 304 -11.44 17.84 4.47
C LEU A 304 -12.61 18.40 5.33
N ARG A 305 -13.81 17.81 5.17
CA ARG A 305 -15.03 18.28 5.82
C ARG A 305 -15.06 17.97 7.31
N PHE A 306 -14.71 16.74 7.71
CA PHE A 306 -14.86 16.30 9.10
C PHE A 306 -13.64 16.56 9.98
N THR A 307 -12.52 17.00 9.43
CA THR A 307 -11.39 17.51 10.22
C THR A 307 -11.70 18.90 10.78
N ARG A 308 -11.35 19.15 12.05
CA ARG A 308 -11.56 20.46 12.70
C ARG A 308 -10.64 21.53 12.12
N SER A 309 -10.93 22.81 12.41
CA SER A 309 -10.01 23.90 12.06
C SER A 309 -8.63 23.67 12.70
N GLY A 310 -7.56 23.95 11.94
CA GLY A 310 -6.18 23.70 12.32
C GLY A 310 -5.84 22.21 12.46
N GLY A 311 -6.72 21.30 12.01
CA GLY A 311 -6.47 19.85 12.05
C GLY A 311 -5.67 19.34 10.86
N MET A 312 -5.40 18.03 10.86
CA MET A 312 -4.54 17.37 9.88
C MET A 312 -5.31 16.35 9.04
N VAL A 313 -5.04 16.32 7.74
CA VAL A 313 -5.54 15.29 6.82
C VAL A 313 -4.36 14.55 6.22
N VAL A 314 -4.28 13.24 6.41
CA VAL A 314 -3.26 12.36 5.85
C VAL A 314 -3.82 11.58 4.68
N MET A 315 -3.25 11.77 3.50
CA MET A 315 -3.65 11.12 2.25
C MET A 315 -2.83 9.85 2.03
N LEU A 316 -3.41 8.69 2.30
CA LEU A 316 -2.81 7.35 2.15
C LEU A 316 -3.36 6.57 0.96
N GLY A 317 -4.62 6.81 0.60
CA GLY A 317 -5.23 6.18 -0.56
C GLY A 317 -4.51 6.60 -1.84
N ASN A 318 -4.40 5.67 -2.81
CA ASN A 318 -3.87 5.97 -4.13
C ASN A 318 -4.79 6.99 -4.84
N VAL A 319 -4.52 8.27 -4.63
CA VAL A 319 -5.28 9.39 -5.21
C VAL A 319 -4.69 9.71 -6.58
N ALA A 320 -5.48 9.46 -7.62
CA ALA A 320 -5.13 9.85 -8.99
C ALA A 320 -5.76 11.20 -9.35
N THR A 321 -6.46 11.28 -10.48
CA THR A 321 -7.17 12.49 -10.90
C THR A 321 -8.54 12.55 -10.23
N LEU A 322 -8.80 13.57 -9.44
CA LEU A 322 -10.07 13.85 -8.78
C LEU A 322 -10.78 15.02 -9.46
N GLY A 323 -12.05 14.84 -9.80
CA GLY A 323 -12.82 15.85 -10.54
C GLY A 323 -13.85 16.62 -9.72
N LYS A 324 -14.23 16.13 -8.53
CA LYS A 324 -15.36 16.66 -7.75
C LYS A 324 -15.03 16.87 -6.27
N VAL A 325 -13.81 17.25 -5.94
CA VAL A 325 -13.42 17.61 -4.58
C VAL A 325 -13.61 19.10 -4.36
N ASP A 326 -14.38 19.45 -3.33
CA ASP A 326 -14.46 20.83 -2.85
C ASP A 326 -13.28 21.09 -1.91
N TRP A 327 -12.31 21.87 -2.36
CA TRP A 327 -11.11 22.25 -1.60
C TRP A 327 -11.34 23.42 -0.64
N THR A 328 -12.52 24.03 -0.63
CA THR A 328 -12.85 25.15 0.25
C THR A 328 -12.56 24.87 1.73
N PRO A 329 -12.91 23.69 2.29
CA PRO A 329 -12.61 23.41 3.70
C PRO A 329 -11.12 23.42 4.04
N MET A 330 -10.23 23.15 3.08
CA MET A 330 -8.78 23.14 3.30
C MET A 330 -8.27 24.51 3.73
N TRP A 331 -8.58 25.56 2.97
CA TRP A 331 -8.14 26.92 3.31
C TRP A 331 -9.04 27.59 4.37
N LEU A 332 -10.35 27.32 4.34
CA LEU A 332 -11.31 27.92 5.30
C LEU A 332 -11.04 27.47 6.74
N LYS A 333 -10.57 26.24 6.92
CA LYS A 333 -10.25 25.65 8.23
C LYS A 333 -8.75 25.61 8.52
N GLU A 334 -7.92 26.16 7.65
CA GLU A 334 -6.45 26.16 7.79
C GLU A 334 -5.90 24.72 8.03
N LEU A 335 -6.37 23.75 7.22
CA LEU A 335 -5.98 22.35 7.38
C LEU A 335 -4.56 22.13 6.90
N THR A 336 -3.81 21.29 7.61
CA THR A 336 -2.58 20.70 7.11
C THR A 336 -2.89 19.43 6.36
N VAL A 337 -2.53 19.35 5.05
CA VAL A 337 -2.76 18.16 4.22
C VAL A 337 -1.42 17.53 3.88
N HIS A 338 -1.22 16.29 4.31
CA HIS A 338 0.00 15.51 4.07
C HIS A 338 -0.26 14.37 3.08
N GLY A 339 0.57 14.29 2.03
CA GLY A 339 0.67 13.08 1.21
C GLY A 339 1.62 12.06 1.87
N SER A 340 1.21 10.81 1.97
CA SER A 340 2.06 9.72 2.43
C SER A 340 2.16 8.67 1.35
N LEU A 341 3.36 8.51 0.76
CA LEU A 341 3.61 7.53 -0.29
C LEU A 341 3.87 6.15 0.31
N CYS A 342 4.89 6.04 1.14
CA CYS A 342 5.35 4.82 1.79
C CYS A 342 6.17 5.16 3.05
N TYR A 343 7.13 4.35 3.42
CA TYR A 343 7.87 4.37 4.68
C TYR A 343 9.17 5.17 4.57
N HIS A 344 9.68 5.61 5.73
CA HIS A 344 10.95 6.29 5.94
C HIS A 344 11.98 5.33 6.55
N GLY A 345 13.24 5.78 6.61
CA GLY A 345 14.36 4.99 7.08
C GLY A 345 14.99 4.15 5.96
N HIS A 346 16.32 4.03 5.98
CA HIS A 346 17.02 3.26 4.96
C HIS A 346 16.79 1.75 5.12
N GLY A 347 16.27 1.14 4.08
CA GLY A 347 16.16 -0.30 3.95
C GLY A 347 15.29 -0.94 5.05
N ALA A 348 15.76 -2.06 5.58
CA ALA A 348 15.19 -2.77 6.71
C ALA A 348 15.94 -2.50 8.04
N GLY A 349 16.62 -1.36 8.14
CA GLY A 349 17.39 -0.98 9.33
C GLY A 349 16.53 -0.93 10.60
N ALA A 350 17.15 -1.14 11.77
CA ALA A 350 16.47 -1.30 13.06
C ALA A 350 15.55 -0.12 13.48
N HIS A 351 15.76 1.05 12.90
CA HIS A 351 14.98 2.27 13.17
C HIS A 351 14.03 2.68 12.01
N SER A 352 13.87 1.81 11.02
CA SER A 352 12.94 2.09 9.91
C SER A 352 11.49 1.78 10.28
N ASP A 353 10.54 2.45 9.59
CA ASP A 353 9.10 2.13 9.69
C ASP A 353 8.83 0.67 9.30
N PHE A 354 9.66 0.12 8.41
CA PHE A 354 9.60 -1.29 8.00
C PHE A 354 9.94 -2.23 9.16
N ALA A 355 10.95 -1.92 9.95
CA ALA A 355 11.28 -2.68 11.16
C ALA A 355 10.21 -2.53 12.25
N ALA A 356 9.61 -1.34 12.38
CA ALA A 356 8.50 -1.12 13.31
C ALA A 356 7.26 -1.98 12.93
N ALA A 357 6.93 -2.04 11.64
CA ALA A 357 5.88 -2.92 11.12
C ALA A 357 6.18 -4.41 11.40
N ALA A 358 7.43 -4.84 11.19
CA ALA A 358 7.85 -6.22 11.48
C ALA A 358 7.72 -6.58 12.97
N LYS A 359 8.09 -5.67 13.87
CA LYS A 359 7.87 -5.86 15.32
C LYS A 359 6.38 -5.96 15.66
N MET A 360 5.55 -5.18 14.99
CA MET A 360 4.11 -5.16 15.22
C MET A 360 3.44 -6.48 14.79
N VAL A 361 3.81 -7.05 13.64
CA VAL A 361 3.27 -8.36 13.20
C VAL A 361 3.76 -9.51 14.06
N ALA A 362 4.97 -9.41 14.63
CA ALA A 362 5.52 -10.39 15.56
C ALA A 362 4.97 -10.25 16.99
N GLY A 363 4.28 -9.15 17.28
CA GLY A 363 3.77 -8.81 18.62
C GLY A 363 2.30 -9.23 18.84
N PRO A 364 1.67 -8.73 19.91
CA PRO A 364 0.29 -9.06 20.29
C PRO A 364 -0.77 -8.72 19.25
N MET A 365 -0.48 -7.80 18.32
CA MET A 365 -1.36 -7.43 17.22
C MET A 365 -1.36 -8.49 16.08
N GLY A 366 -0.32 -9.33 16.00
CA GLY A 366 -0.12 -10.31 14.93
C GLY A 366 -1.35 -11.17 14.61
N PRO A 367 -1.95 -11.89 15.58
CA PRO A 367 -3.11 -12.74 15.30
C PRO A 367 -4.31 -11.99 14.71
N ARG A 368 -4.50 -10.71 15.12
CA ARG A 368 -5.58 -9.86 14.57
C ARG A 368 -5.25 -9.43 13.14
N LEU A 369 -3.99 -9.10 12.86
CA LEU A 369 -3.50 -8.73 11.52
C LEU A 369 -3.59 -9.92 10.56
N GLU A 370 -3.25 -11.14 10.99
CA GLU A 370 -3.30 -12.32 10.13
C GLU A 370 -4.68 -12.58 9.55
N SER A 371 -5.75 -12.27 10.31
CA SER A 371 -7.13 -12.38 9.85
C SER A 371 -7.48 -11.47 8.67
N LEU A 372 -6.66 -10.46 8.39
CA LEU A 372 -6.83 -9.58 7.24
C LEU A 372 -6.46 -10.25 5.92
N VAL A 373 -5.62 -11.29 5.92
CA VAL A 373 -5.34 -12.11 4.74
C VAL A 373 -6.48 -13.08 4.52
N THR A 374 -7.51 -12.61 3.84
CA THR A 374 -8.77 -13.32 3.64
C THR A 374 -8.73 -14.34 2.49
N HIS A 375 -7.87 -14.13 1.49
CA HIS A 375 -7.78 -14.98 0.32
C HIS A 375 -6.33 -15.26 -0.03
N VAL A 376 -6.03 -16.55 -0.20
CA VAL A 376 -4.73 -17.05 -0.67
C VAL A 376 -4.99 -17.83 -1.96
N VAL A 377 -4.44 -17.36 -3.07
CA VAL A 377 -4.70 -17.89 -4.40
C VAL A 377 -3.38 -18.31 -5.04
N PRO A 378 -3.29 -19.48 -5.70
CA PRO A 378 -2.09 -19.85 -6.44
C PRO A 378 -1.73 -18.83 -7.52
N LEU A 379 -0.43 -18.62 -7.77
CA LEU A 379 0.07 -17.69 -8.79
C LEU A 379 -0.51 -17.98 -10.18
N GLU A 380 -0.70 -19.25 -10.50
CA GLU A 380 -1.30 -19.70 -11.75
C GLU A 380 -2.72 -19.17 -11.96
N ASN A 381 -3.42 -18.89 -10.87
CA ASN A 381 -4.78 -18.35 -10.84
C ASN A 381 -4.78 -16.84 -10.54
N ALA A 382 -3.71 -16.11 -10.88
CA ALA A 382 -3.56 -14.69 -10.61
C ALA A 382 -4.74 -13.85 -11.16
N ARG A 383 -5.34 -14.28 -12.28
CA ARG A 383 -6.55 -13.64 -12.82
C ARG A 383 -7.72 -13.69 -11.84
N ASP A 384 -7.95 -14.84 -11.19
CA ASP A 384 -9.03 -15.00 -10.22
C ASP A 384 -8.76 -14.16 -8.97
N ALA A 385 -7.51 -14.13 -8.51
CA ALA A 385 -7.09 -13.27 -7.40
C ALA A 385 -7.35 -11.78 -7.69
N VAL A 386 -7.06 -11.32 -8.90
CA VAL A 386 -7.37 -9.95 -9.34
C VAL A 386 -8.90 -9.72 -9.35
N MET A 387 -9.69 -10.68 -9.81
CA MET A 387 -11.15 -10.58 -9.83
C MET A 387 -11.73 -10.52 -8.41
N ILE A 388 -11.20 -11.29 -7.47
CA ILE A 388 -11.54 -11.21 -6.04
C ILE A 388 -11.20 -9.82 -5.50
N ALA A 389 -10.01 -9.30 -5.82
CA ALA A 389 -9.57 -7.98 -5.38
C ALA A 389 -10.40 -6.83 -5.97
N LEU A 390 -10.92 -6.97 -7.20
CA LEU A 390 -11.88 -6.05 -7.82
C LEU A 390 -13.28 -6.16 -7.22
N GLY A 391 -13.73 -7.37 -6.91
CA GLY A 391 -15.05 -7.70 -6.36
C GLY A 391 -15.11 -7.72 -4.83
N ARG A 392 -14.22 -7.02 -4.13
CA ARG A 392 -13.99 -7.10 -2.67
C ARG A 392 -15.25 -7.17 -1.81
N SER A 393 -16.29 -6.42 -2.15
CA SER A 393 -17.52 -6.39 -1.33
C SER A 393 -18.33 -7.69 -1.45
N ARG A 394 -18.37 -8.28 -2.63
CA ARG A 394 -19.08 -9.56 -2.89
C ARG A 394 -18.31 -10.72 -2.26
N GLU A 395 -17.01 -10.75 -2.45
CA GLU A 395 -16.12 -11.80 -1.97
C GLU A 395 -15.72 -11.62 -0.49
N ARG A 396 -16.12 -10.50 0.16
CA ARG A 396 -15.69 -10.11 1.52
C ARG A 396 -14.16 -10.07 1.66
N ALA A 397 -13.47 -9.68 0.60
CA ALA A 397 -12.02 -9.64 0.54
C ALA A 397 -11.46 -8.38 1.22
N VAL A 398 -10.48 -8.57 2.10
CA VAL A 398 -9.67 -7.50 2.68
C VAL A 398 -8.29 -7.50 2.02
N LYS A 399 -7.45 -8.48 2.30
CA LYS A 399 -6.17 -8.70 1.63
C LYS A 399 -6.23 -10.01 0.85
N VAL A 400 -5.92 -9.91 -0.44
CA VAL A 400 -5.75 -11.06 -1.34
C VAL A 400 -4.26 -11.23 -1.58
N VAL A 401 -3.77 -12.44 -1.51
CA VAL A 401 -2.36 -12.77 -1.76
C VAL A 401 -2.23 -13.90 -2.79
N LEU A 402 -1.21 -13.81 -3.61
CA LEU A 402 -0.77 -14.88 -4.50
C LEU A 402 0.25 -15.74 -3.76
N LYS A 403 0.14 -17.06 -3.85
CA LYS A 403 1.17 -17.98 -3.36
C LYS A 403 1.83 -18.70 -4.50
N THR A 404 3.14 -18.95 -4.38
CA THR A 404 3.90 -19.80 -5.27
C THR A 404 4.00 -21.22 -4.70
N HIS A 405 4.61 -22.12 -5.45
CA HIS A 405 4.93 -23.47 -4.99
C HIS A 405 5.95 -23.53 -3.83
N LEU A 406 6.65 -22.41 -3.55
CA LEU A 406 7.59 -22.28 -2.43
C LEU A 406 6.90 -21.96 -1.09
N SER A 407 5.61 -21.64 -1.10
CA SER A 407 4.82 -21.46 0.14
C SER A 407 4.55 -22.80 0.80
N SER A 408 4.89 -22.92 2.05
CA SER A 408 4.50 -24.06 2.91
C SER A 408 3.05 -23.95 3.35
#